data_85786f5a0f08300cfc02ea15bdf376d6
#
_entry.id   85786f5a0f08300cfc02ea15bdf376d6
#
_cell.length_a   1.000
_cell.length_b   1.000
_cell.length_c   1.000
_cell.angle_alpha   90.00
_cell.angle_beta   90.00
_cell.angle_gamma   90.00
#
_symmetry.space_group_name_H-M   'P 1'
#
loop_
_entity.id
_entity.type
_entity.pdbx_description
1 polymer ?
#
loop_
_entity_poly.entity_id
_entity_poly.type
_entity_poly.pdbx_seq_one_letter_code
_entity_poly.pdbx_strand_id
1 'polypeptide(L)'
;MSWRSSFRCSKFRHIFGKPSNKEHSYDGVPITRSVHDNHYCSANPRFIAVVTECEGGGAFLVLPLHHMGRVDPQHPRVCGHRGRVLDVKWNPFNDHCVASCSEDGTVKIWDVPVCGVQQNLTTARKTLIGHSRRVGLIEWHPTAENLLLSSAYDYKVLLWDVSQAGSVLRYPVRVVMTPVHHRYPSDALLLSVSFNTDGSRLAVTSKDRRVRILDPRTGRILQVSRSNSHRASKVLYIGGLKMLLSTGSSIWNHRQIVLWDPDDLSEPLYEEDLDGSAGVLFPFYDPDTHMLYLAGKGDGNIRYYELSMEKPFISFLTEYRSLLPQKGLGVMPKRGLDVSACEVFRFYRLIAIKDRVEPLSMIVPRKESGIFQEDLYPMTAGNEAAMTAQEWLSGINRSPVLMSLKPRTGVANPYPESPAEKMDQTEKNLDFMEEAFLEEQLSYQDAKYPRQVSDLSGWQQDETLWTNCFSPHCREPAERPPPNTENELLQAFYRQQDEIRGLREELQEKDVRISQLQLDIKNTRNNLRAAF
;
A
#
# COMPACT_ATOMS: atom_id res chain seq x y z
N MET A 1 43.14 -6.40 8.54
CA MET A 1 41.99 -7.34 8.27
C MET A 1 41.15 -6.75 7.19
N SER A 2 41.15 -7.31 5.98
CA SER A 2 40.41 -6.80 4.84
C SER A 2 38.92 -7.13 4.98
N TRP A 3 38.09 -6.12 5.07
CA TRP A 3 36.63 -6.25 4.96
C TRP A 3 36.32 -6.64 3.52
N ARG A 4 36.21 -7.93 3.23
CA ARG A 4 35.52 -8.39 2.03
C ARG A 4 34.05 -8.24 2.32
N SER A 5 33.42 -7.22 1.73
CA SER A 5 31.96 -7.17 1.62
C SER A 5 31.54 -8.45 0.90
N SER A 6 30.87 -9.36 1.60
CA SER A 6 30.27 -10.52 0.95
C SER A 6 29.16 -9.98 0.04
N PHE A 7 29.43 -9.93 -1.25
CA PHE A 7 28.39 -9.60 -2.24
C PHE A 7 27.31 -10.69 -2.14
N ARG A 8 26.18 -10.33 -1.56
CA ARG A 8 25.02 -11.21 -1.53
C ARG A 8 24.54 -11.39 -2.96
N CYS A 9 24.58 -12.59 -3.48
CA CYS A 9 24.11 -12.92 -4.81
C CYS A 9 22.59 -13.18 -4.74
N SER A 10 21.78 -12.12 -4.89
CA SER A 10 20.33 -12.25 -5.00
C SER A 10 19.92 -12.54 -6.43
N LYS A 11 19.02 -13.51 -6.64
CA LYS A 11 18.39 -13.78 -7.94
C LYS A 11 17.43 -12.68 -8.39
N PHE A 12 17.07 -11.77 -7.47
CA PHE A 12 16.18 -10.63 -7.70
C PHE A 12 16.93 -9.31 -7.89
N ARG A 13 18.28 -9.33 -7.97
CA ARG A 13 19.09 -8.12 -8.09
C ARG A 13 18.69 -7.21 -9.28
N HIS A 14 18.21 -7.81 -10.35
CA HIS A 14 17.83 -7.11 -11.59
C HIS A 14 16.32 -7.10 -11.83
N ILE A 15 15.52 -7.29 -10.78
CA ILE A 15 14.07 -7.13 -10.87
C ILE A 15 13.74 -5.68 -11.24
N PHE A 16 12.79 -5.49 -12.14
CA PHE A 16 12.36 -4.17 -12.54
C PHE A 16 10.83 -4.09 -12.67
N GLY A 17 10.30 -2.89 -12.49
CA GLY A 17 8.90 -2.58 -12.71
C GLY A 17 8.66 -2.16 -14.16
N LYS A 18 7.82 -2.89 -14.89
CA LYS A 18 7.39 -2.57 -16.26
C LYS A 18 5.97 -2.00 -16.21
N PRO A 19 5.79 -0.68 -16.41
CA PRO A 19 4.45 -0.10 -16.52
C PRO A 19 3.79 -0.53 -17.83
N SER A 20 2.48 -0.72 -17.81
CA SER A 20 1.72 -0.99 -19.04
C SER A 20 1.60 0.26 -19.90
N ASN A 21 1.57 0.07 -21.22
CA ASN A 21 1.30 1.13 -22.17
C ASN A 21 -0.11 1.70 -21.94
N LYS A 22 -0.38 2.89 -22.49
CA LYS A 22 -1.67 3.57 -22.35
C LYS A 22 -2.84 2.70 -22.82
N GLU A 23 -2.66 1.94 -23.88
CA GLU A 23 -3.65 1.03 -24.46
C GLU A 23 -3.98 -0.16 -23.55
N HIS A 24 -3.02 -0.57 -22.73
CA HIS A 24 -3.15 -1.66 -21.75
C HIS A 24 -3.39 -1.15 -20.32
N SER A 25 -3.75 0.13 -20.17
CA SER A 25 -4.18 0.76 -18.92
C SER A 25 -5.68 1.03 -18.99
N TYR A 26 -6.29 1.44 -17.87
CA TYR A 26 -7.71 1.80 -17.81
C TYR A 26 -7.81 3.31 -17.62
N ASP A 27 -8.14 4.05 -18.69
CA ASP A 27 -8.29 5.51 -18.67
C ASP A 27 -9.75 5.94 -18.45
N GLY A 28 -9.96 7.12 -17.86
CA GLY A 28 -11.29 7.66 -17.59
C GLY A 28 -11.97 7.06 -16.36
N VAL A 29 -11.18 6.45 -15.44
CA VAL A 29 -11.69 5.94 -14.17
C VAL A 29 -11.74 7.06 -13.14
N PRO A 30 -12.94 7.52 -12.70
CA PRO A 30 -13.07 8.62 -11.74
C PRO A 30 -12.65 8.16 -10.34
N ILE A 31 -11.34 8.15 -10.06
CA ILE A 31 -10.76 7.66 -8.82
C ILE A 31 -11.23 8.53 -7.64
N THR A 32 -11.56 7.89 -6.53
CA THR A 32 -12.04 8.58 -5.32
C THR A 32 -11.08 9.67 -4.83
N ARG A 33 -11.63 10.79 -4.36
CA ARG A 33 -10.89 11.87 -3.70
C ARG A 33 -10.75 11.69 -2.19
N SER A 34 -11.29 10.60 -1.64
CA SER A 34 -11.20 10.28 -0.22
C SER A 34 -9.75 10.35 0.30
N VAL A 35 -9.58 10.84 1.53
CA VAL A 35 -8.26 11.04 2.16
C VAL A 35 -7.84 9.90 3.08
N HIS A 36 -8.68 8.87 3.26
CA HIS A 36 -8.34 7.72 4.09
C HIS A 36 -7.12 6.97 3.55
N ASP A 37 -6.38 6.33 4.45
CA ASP A 37 -5.17 5.58 4.12
C ASP A 37 -5.51 4.13 3.75
N ASN A 38 -6.37 3.97 2.73
CA ASN A 38 -6.78 2.69 2.17
C ASN A 38 -6.21 2.50 0.77
N HIS A 39 -6.25 1.26 0.29
CA HIS A 39 -5.76 0.90 -1.04
C HIS A 39 -6.69 1.36 -2.16
N TYR A 40 -8.01 1.45 -1.90
CA TYR A 40 -9.08 1.81 -2.84
C TYR A 40 -9.16 0.96 -4.11
N CYS A 41 -8.39 -0.11 -4.17
CA CYS A 41 -8.30 -1.02 -5.30
C CYS A 41 -8.05 -2.43 -4.80
N SER A 42 -8.72 -3.39 -5.42
CA SER A 42 -8.50 -4.81 -5.21
C SER A 42 -8.59 -5.53 -6.55
N ALA A 43 -7.70 -6.44 -6.84
CA ALA A 43 -7.69 -7.19 -8.09
C ALA A 43 -7.77 -8.71 -7.84
N ASN A 44 -8.33 -9.41 -8.81
CA ASN A 44 -8.25 -10.86 -8.93
C ASN A 44 -8.01 -11.26 -10.40
N PRO A 45 -7.84 -12.53 -10.78
CA PRO A 45 -7.53 -12.92 -12.16
C PRO A 45 -8.61 -12.59 -13.19
N ARG A 46 -9.76 -12.07 -12.79
CA ARG A 46 -10.88 -11.74 -13.70
C ARG A 46 -11.21 -10.26 -13.71
N PHE A 47 -11.11 -9.58 -12.54
CA PHE A 47 -11.64 -8.25 -12.34
C PHE A 47 -10.74 -7.37 -11.49
N ILE A 48 -10.86 -6.06 -11.71
CA ILE A 48 -10.32 -5.03 -10.82
C ILE A 48 -11.50 -4.26 -10.22
N ALA A 49 -11.58 -4.20 -8.89
CA ALA A 49 -12.53 -3.34 -8.19
C ALA A 49 -11.82 -2.03 -7.78
N VAL A 50 -12.41 -0.89 -8.14
CA VAL A 50 -11.84 0.44 -7.87
C VAL A 50 -12.88 1.32 -7.23
N VAL A 51 -12.55 1.90 -6.07
CA VAL A 51 -13.41 2.89 -5.41
C VAL A 51 -13.39 4.19 -6.19
N THR A 52 -14.57 4.66 -6.59
CA THR A 52 -14.73 5.83 -7.47
C THR A 52 -15.39 7.00 -6.78
N GLU A 53 -15.15 8.19 -7.32
CA GLU A 53 -15.93 9.36 -6.98
C GLU A 53 -17.27 9.29 -7.76
N CYS A 54 -18.39 9.51 -7.08
CA CYS A 54 -19.69 9.61 -7.70
C CYS A 54 -20.59 10.55 -6.89
N GLU A 55 -21.52 11.21 -7.57
CA GLU A 55 -22.55 12.02 -6.92
C GLU A 55 -23.41 11.16 -6.00
N GLY A 56 -23.66 11.64 -4.78
CA GLY A 56 -24.36 10.88 -3.74
C GLY A 56 -23.50 9.84 -3.00
N GLY A 57 -22.26 9.58 -3.42
CA GLY A 57 -21.34 8.61 -2.80
C GLY A 57 -21.78 7.16 -3.04
N GLY A 58 -21.02 6.22 -2.49
CA GLY A 58 -21.47 4.83 -2.33
C GLY A 58 -21.34 3.91 -3.54
N ALA A 59 -20.51 4.25 -4.53
CA ALA A 59 -20.26 3.39 -5.67
C ALA A 59 -18.78 3.02 -5.84
N PHE A 60 -18.55 1.90 -6.54
CA PHE A 60 -17.24 1.50 -7.05
C PHE A 60 -17.42 0.84 -8.44
N LEU A 61 -16.35 0.81 -9.21
CA LEU A 61 -16.30 0.13 -10.51
C LEU A 61 -15.74 -1.27 -10.37
N VAL A 62 -16.23 -2.17 -11.21
CA VAL A 62 -15.68 -3.51 -11.44
C VAL A 62 -15.31 -3.60 -12.91
N LEU A 63 -14.03 -3.62 -13.21
CA LEU A 63 -13.48 -3.62 -14.55
C LEU A 63 -12.98 -5.03 -14.91
N PRO A 64 -13.45 -5.65 -16.01
CA PRO A 64 -12.86 -6.89 -16.49
C PRO A 64 -11.43 -6.69 -16.95
N LEU A 65 -10.52 -7.62 -16.62
CA LEU A 65 -9.09 -7.50 -16.95
C LEU A 65 -8.82 -7.40 -18.46
N HIS A 66 -9.64 -8.05 -19.27
CA HIS A 66 -9.49 -8.07 -20.73
C HIS A 66 -10.06 -6.83 -21.43
N HIS A 67 -10.79 -5.95 -20.73
CA HIS A 67 -11.33 -4.70 -21.28
C HIS A 67 -10.46 -3.50 -20.88
N MET A 68 -9.24 -3.49 -21.40
CA MET A 68 -8.31 -2.37 -21.22
C MET A 68 -8.67 -1.19 -22.14
N GLY A 69 -8.06 -0.04 -21.92
CA GLY A 69 -8.27 1.17 -22.70
C GLY A 69 -9.19 2.16 -21.99
N ARG A 70 -9.93 2.94 -22.77
CA ARG A 70 -10.80 3.97 -22.22
C ARG A 70 -12.10 3.39 -21.68
N VAL A 71 -12.32 3.59 -20.40
CA VAL A 71 -13.59 3.20 -19.73
C VAL A 71 -14.68 4.18 -20.11
N ASP A 72 -15.85 3.64 -20.48
CA ASP A 72 -17.03 4.46 -20.80
C ASP A 72 -17.44 5.27 -19.55
N PRO A 73 -17.69 6.57 -19.65
CA PRO A 73 -18.21 7.38 -18.54
C PRO A 73 -19.51 6.84 -17.94
N GLN A 74 -20.31 6.13 -18.74
CA GLN A 74 -21.54 5.47 -18.32
C GLN A 74 -21.35 3.99 -17.94
N HIS A 75 -20.09 3.54 -17.81
CA HIS A 75 -19.82 2.16 -17.41
C HIS A 75 -20.61 1.80 -16.14
N PRO A 76 -21.31 0.64 -16.14
CA PRO A 76 -22.13 0.22 -15.02
C PRO A 76 -21.32 0.13 -13.71
N ARG A 77 -21.94 0.53 -12.61
CA ARG A 77 -21.32 0.60 -11.29
C ARG A 77 -21.99 -0.34 -10.30
N VAL A 78 -21.23 -0.72 -9.30
CA VAL A 78 -21.80 -1.32 -8.09
C VAL A 78 -22.16 -0.16 -7.17
N CYS A 79 -23.47 0.08 -6.99
CA CYS A 79 -24.00 1.22 -6.25
C CYS A 79 -25.16 0.79 -5.35
N GLY A 80 -25.03 0.94 -4.06
CA GLY A 80 -26.07 0.55 -3.09
C GLY A 80 -25.71 0.92 -1.67
N HIS A 81 -24.52 1.47 -1.46
CA HIS A 81 -24.18 2.15 -0.23
C HIS A 81 -24.79 3.55 -0.19
N ARG A 82 -25.17 4.02 0.99
CA ARG A 82 -25.72 5.37 1.21
C ARG A 82 -24.64 6.40 1.57
N GLY A 83 -23.39 5.98 1.71
CA GLY A 83 -22.23 6.80 2.01
C GLY A 83 -21.06 6.38 1.15
N ARG A 84 -19.96 7.15 1.18
CA ARG A 84 -18.76 6.84 0.40
C ARG A 84 -18.25 5.44 0.73
N VAL A 85 -17.87 4.70 -0.30
CA VAL A 85 -17.13 3.44 -0.14
C VAL A 85 -15.71 3.78 0.32
N LEU A 86 -15.24 3.12 1.36
CA LEU A 86 -13.93 3.36 1.96
C LEU A 86 -12.92 2.25 1.65
N ASP A 87 -13.38 1.02 1.48
CA ASP A 87 -12.53 -0.11 1.11
C ASP A 87 -13.30 -1.15 0.31
N VAL A 88 -12.58 -1.89 -0.55
CA VAL A 88 -13.08 -3.00 -1.36
C VAL A 88 -12.08 -4.14 -1.34
N LYS A 89 -12.55 -5.38 -1.17
CA LYS A 89 -11.70 -6.59 -1.13
C LYS A 89 -12.38 -7.77 -1.83
N TRP A 90 -11.72 -8.34 -2.80
CA TRP A 90 -12.16 -9.60 -3.40
C TRP A 90 -12.04 -10.76 -2.43
N ASN A 91 -13.01 -11.66 -2.46
CA ASN A 91 -12.94 -12.92 -1.71
C ASN A 91 -11.78 -13.76 -2.27
N PRO A 92 -10.82 -14.21 -1.44
CA PRO A 92 -9.67 -14.97 -1.91
C PRO A 92 -10.03 -16.32 -2.54
N PHE A 93 -11.20 -16.86 -2.22
CA PHE A 93 -11.68 -18.18 -2.65
C PHE A 93 -12.73 -18.13 -3.77
N ASN A 94 -13.32 -16.94 -4.05
CA ASN A 94 -14.33 -16.78 -5.08
C ASN A 94 -14.13 -15.46 -5.84
N ASP A 95 -13.69 -15.57 -7.11
CA ASP A 95 -13.41 -14.42 -7.99
C ASP A 95 -14.64 -13.61 -8.38
N HIS A 96 -15.84 -14.13 -8.11
CA HIS A 96 -17.11 -13.46 -8.38
C HIS A 96 -17.71 -12.79 -7.13
N CYS A 97 -17.03 -12.86 -5.99
CA CYS A 97 -17.51 -12.30 -4.73
C CYS A 97 -16.60 -11.16 -4.26
N VAL A 98 -17.17 -9.97 -4.08
CA VAL A 98 -16.44 -8.79 -3.55
C VAL A 98 -17.15 -8.23 -2.32
N ALA A 99 -16.37 -7.83 -1.32
CA ALA A 99 -16.85 -7.09 -0.16
C ALA A 99 -16.53 -5.61 -0.31
N SER A 100 -17.42 -4.74 0.16
CA SER A 100 -17.19 -3.29 0.28
C SER A 100 -17.64 -2.77 1.63
N CYS A 101 -16.98 -1.74 2.14
CA CYS A 101 -17.40 -1.06 3.37
C CYS A 101 -17.53 0.45 3.14
N SER A 102 -18.35 1.11 3.96
CA SER A 102 -18.77 2.48 3.68
C SER A 102 -18.91 3.34 4.93
N GLU A 103 -18.99 4.66 4.67
CA GLU A 103 -19.37 5.66 5.67
C GLU A 103 -20.79 5.46 6.22
N ASP A 104 -21.64 4.71 5.54
CA ASP A 104 -23.00 4.38 6.01
C ASP A 104 -23.03 3.37 7.16
N GLY A 105 -21.86 2.90 7.63
CA GLY A 105 -21.74 1.96 8.75
C GLY A 105 -22.03 0.51 8.38
N THR A 106 -22.20 0.20 7.11
CA THR A 106 -22.47 -1.16 6.62
C THR A 106 -21.29 -1.76 5.86
N VAL A 107 -21.24 -3.09 5.84
CA VAL A 107 -20.43 -3.88 4.90
C VAL A 107 -21.39 -4.61 3.97
N LYS A 108 -21.11 -4.60 2.69
CA LYS A 108 -21.92 -5.27 1.67
C LYS A 108 -21.12 -6.31 0.92
N ILE A 109 -21.77 -7.43 0.62
CA ILE A 109 -21.21 -8.54 -0.17
C ILE A 109 -21.95 -8.56 -1.50
N TRP A 110 -21.23 -8.60 -2.58
CA TRP A 110 -21.73 -8.53 -3.94
C TRP A 110 -21.31 -9.74 -4.74
N ASP A 111 -22.24 -10.26 -5.55
CA ASP A 111 -21.93 -11.27 -6.54
C ASP A 111 -21.81 -10.59 -7.91
N VAL A 112 -20.65 -10.68 -8.51
CA VAL A 112 -20.34 -10.12 -9.82
C VAL A 112 -20.59 -11.20 -10.87
N PRO A 113 -21.41 -10.94 -11.91
CA PRO A 113 -21.64 -11.88 -13.00
C PRO A 113 -20.35 -12.28 -13.72
N VAL A 114 -20.34 -13.46 -14.33
CA VAL A 114 -19.16 -13.98 -15.08
C VAL A 114 -18.74 -13.04 -16.22
N CYS A 115 -19.72 -12.41 -16.86
CA CYS A 115 -19.51 -11.42 -17.94
C CYS A 115 -19.16 -10.00 -17.42
N GLY A 116 -18.98 -9.83 -16.11
CA GLY A 116 -18.81 -8.51 -15.48
C GLY A 116 -20.15 -7.81 -15.23
N VAL A 117 -20.08 -6.57 -14.74
CA VAL A 117 -21.25 -5.75 -14.43
C VAL A 117 -21.75 -5.09 -15.71
N GLN A 118 -22.90 -5.58 -16.24
CA GLN A 118 -23.51 -5.08 -17.49
C GLN A 118 -24.58 -3.98 -17.23
N GLN A 119 -25.11 -3.93 -16.02
CA GLN A 119 -26.07 -2.92 -15.53
C GLN A 119 -25.70 -2.55 -14.11
N ASN A 120 -26.13 -1.37 -13.66
CA ASN A 120 -25.88 -0.95 -12.30
C ASN A 120 -26.32 -1.99 -11.28
N LEU A 121 -25.38 -2.53 -10.51
CA LEU A 121 -25.64 -3.50 -9.47
C LEU A 121 -26.02 -2.77 -8.19
N THR A 122 -27.32 -2.70 -7.89
CA THR A 122 -27.87 -1.95 -6.76
C THR A 122 -28.19 -2.83 -5.56
N THR A 123 -28.39 -4.11 -5.79
CA THR A 123 -28.79 -5.09 -4.76
C THR A 123 -27.59 -5.93 -4.34
N ALA A 124 -27.12 -5.77 -3.11
CA ALA A 124 -26.09 -6.62 -2.56
C ALA A 124 -26.65 -8.00 -2.24
N ARG A 125 -25.85 -9.07 -2.44
CA ARG A 125 -26.19 -10.42 -1.95
C ARG A 125 -26.48 -10.39 -0.46
N LYS A 126 -25.67 -9.62 0.30
CA LYS A 126 -25.82 -9.50 1.74
C LYS A 126 -25.39 -8.12 2.22
N THR A 127 -26.12 -7.57 3.19
CA THR A 127 -25.75 -6.37 3.92
C THR A 127 -25.49 -6.75 5.37
N LEU A 128 -24.27 -6.50 5.84
CA LEU A 128 -23.85 -6.78 7.21
C LEU A 128 -24.03 -5.50 8.03
N ILE A 129 -24.94 -5.56 9.00
CA ILE A 129 -25.32 -4.44 9.87
C ILE A 129 -24.90 -4.77 11.30
N GLY A 130 -24.09 -3.93 11.92
CA GLY A 130 -23.60 -4.15 13.29
C GLY A 130 -22.70 -3.05 13.81
N HIS A 131 -22.11 -2.26 12.91
CA HIS A 131 -21.38 -1.06 13.27
C HIS A 131 -22.31 0.14 13.40
N SER A 132 -22.01 1.03 14.36
CA SER A 132 -22.77 2.28 14.59
C SER A 132 -22.14 3.51 13.94
N ARG A 133 -20.95 3.36 13.35
CA ARG A 133 -20.21 4.41 12.64
C ARG A 133 -19.61 3.84 11.37
N ARG A 134 -19.06 4.73 10.52
CA ARG A 134 -18.40 4.38 9.26
C ARG A 134 -17.41 3.22 9.44
N VAL A 135 -17.46 2.26 8.53
CA VAL A 135 -16.55 1.13 8.49
C VAL A 135 -15.35 1.51 7.63
N GLY A 136 -14.17 1.54 8.23
CA GLY A 136 -12.96 2.02 7.57
C GLY A 136 -12.10 0.95 6.95
N LEU A 137 -12.31 -0.33 7.34
CA LEU A 137 -11.41 -1.41 6.96
C LEU A 137 -12.15 -2.75 6.96
N ILE A 138 -11.88 -3.56 5.94
CA ILE A 138 -12.33 -4.95 5.84
C ILE A 138 -11.17 -5.85 5.43
N GLU A 139 -11.17 -7.10 5.91
CA GLU A 139 -10.17 -8.09 5.54
C GLU A 139 -10.78 -9.49 5.56
N TRP A 140 -10.57 -10.26 4.47
CA TRP A 140 -10.97 -11.65 4.41
C TRP A 140 -10.02 -12.53 5.19
N HIS A 141 -10.54 -13.61 5.76
CA HIS A 141 -9.72 -14.61 6.41
C HIS A 141 -8.87 -15.38 5.38
N PRO A 142 -7.58 -15.63 5.65
CA PRO A 142 -6.67 -16.18 4.65
C PRO A 142 -6.90 -17.67 4.33
N THR A 143 -7.57 -18.43 5.19
CA THR A 143 -7.73 -19.88 5.04
C THR A 143 -9.16 -20.40 5.23
N ALA A 144 -10.01 -19.66 5.95
CA ALA A 144 -11.40 -20.03 6.18
C ALA A 144 -12.32 -19.32 5.19
N GLU A 145 -13.15 -20.09 4.47
CA GLU A 145 -14.13 -19.51 3.55
C GLU A 145 -15.21 -18.73 4.27
N ASN A 146 -15.79 -17.76 3.59
CA ASN A 146 -16.91 -16.95 4.07
C ASN A 146 -16.67 -16.18 5.37
N LEU A 147 -15.44 -16.09 5.84
CA LEU A 147 -15.08 -15.38 7.06
C LEU A 147 -14.46 -14.01 6.75
N LEU A 148 -15.13 -12.93 7.21
CA LEU A 148 -14.74 -11.54 6.94
C LEU A 148 -14.61 -10.78 8.26
N LEU A 149 -13.55 -10.01 8.39
CA LEU A 149 -13.33 -9.06 9.48
C LEU A 149 -13.69 -7.65 9.02
N SER A 150 -14.33 -6.86 9.89
CA SER A 150 -14.52 -5.42 9.68
C SER A 150 -14.13 -4.63 10.91
N SER A 151 -13.56 -3.43 10.69
CA SER A 151 -13.24 -2.47 11.74
C SER A 151 -13.79 -1.09 11.40
N ALA A 152 -14.37 -0.42 12.40
CA ALA A 152 -15.06 0.84 12.20
C ALA A 152 -14.68 1.91 13.23
N TYR A 153 -15.15 3.12 12.98
CA TYR A 153 -14.94 4.30 13.81
C TYR A 153 -15.80 4.26 15.10
N ASP A 154 -16.53 3.18 15.35
CA ASP A 154 -17.14 2.84 16.63
C ASP A 154 -16.18 2.06 17.55
N TYR A 155 -14.91 1.92 17.13
CA TYR A 155 -13.84 1.24 17.86
C TYR A 155 -14.09 -0.26 18.11
N LYS A 156 -14.93 -0.87 17.27
CA LYS A 156 -15.23 -2.30 17.33
C LYS A 156 -14.63 -3.02 16.14
N VAL A 157 -14.25 -4.26 16.38
CA VAL A 157 -13.97 -5.26 15.36
C VAL A 157 -15.10 -6.26 15.36
N LEU A 158 -15.67 -6.52 14.20
CA LEU A 158 -16.68 -7.54 13.99
C LEU A 158 -16.14 -8.61 13.05
N LEU A 159 -16.38 -9.85 13.41
CA LEU A 159 -16.10 -10.99 12.57
C LEU A 159 -17.45 -11.56 12.07
N TRP A 160 -17.51 -11.83 10.77
CA TRP A 160 -18.72 -12.21 10.08
C TRP A 160 -18.51 -13.55 9.38
N ASP A 161 -19.40 -14.47 9.59
CA ASP A 161 -19.63 -15.56 8.65
C ASP A 161 -20.65 -15.06 7.62
N VAL A 162 -20.20 -14.79 6.41
CA VAL A 162 -21.08 -14.22 5.37
C VAL A 162 -22.07 -15.23 4.82
N SER A 163 -21.98 -16.51 5.17
CA SER A 163 -22.98 -17.52 4.87
C SER A 163 -24.19 -17.43 5.82
N GLN A 164 -24.00 -16.93 7.05
CA GLN A 164 -25.02 -16.86 8.09
C GLN A 164 -25.53 -15.43 8.34
N ALA A 165 -26.68 -15.30 9.00
CA ALA A 165 -27.19 -14.00 9.40
C ALA A 165 -26.47 -13.47 10.67
N GLY A 166 -26.06 -12.20 10.65
CA GLY A 166 -25.46 -11.51 11.80
C GLY A 166 -23.95 -11.69 11.94
N SER A 167 -23.36 -10.97 12.91
CA SER A 167 -21.95 -11.11 13.28
C SER A 167 -21.75 -12.31 14.19
N VAL A 168 -20.74 -13.11 13.93
CA VAL A 168 -20.42 -14.29 14.74
C VAL A 168 -19.68 -13.88 16.02
N LEU A 169 -18.73 -12.96 15.90
CA LEU A 169 -17.96 -12.44 17.01
C LEU A 169 -17.96 -10.91 17.00
N ARG A 170 -18.05 -10.33 18.19
CA ARG A 170 -18.00 -8.88 18.41
C ARG A 170 -17.13 -8.60 19.62
N TYR A 171 -16.06 -7.87 19.42
CA TYR A 171 -15.22 -7.43 20.53
C TYR A 171 -14.78 -5.97 20.38
N PRO A 172 -14.75 -5.19 21.48
CA PRO A 172 -14.14 -3.88 21.49
C PRO A 172 -12.62 -4.03 21.44
N VAL A 173 -11.95 -3.22 20.65
CA VAL A 173 -10.49 -3.07 20.76
C VAL A 173 -10.22 -2.17 21.96
N ARG A 174 -10.21 -2.75 23.15
CA ARG A 174 -9.87 -2.02 24.37
C ARG A 174 -8.36 -1.91 24.46
N VAL A 175 -7.86 -0.70 24.41
CA VAL A 175 -6.49 -0.41 24.81
C VAL A 175 -6.44 -0.46 26.33
N VAL A 176 -6.08 -1.60 26.90
CA VAL A 176 -5.79 -1.68 28.32
C VAL A 176 -4.48 -0.96 28.56
N MET A 177 -4.56 0.30 28.95
CA MET A 177 -3.42 1.00 29.53
C MET A 177 -3.13 0.42 30.90
N THR A 178 -1.86 0.06 31.16
CA THR A 178 -1.37 -0.26 32.50
C THR A 178 -1.70 0.89 33.48
N PRO A 179 -2.07 0.59 34.73
CA PRO A 179 -2.69 1.55 35.65
C PRO A 179 -1.71 2.51 36.33
N VAL A 180 -0.90 3.25 35.57
CA VAL A 180 0.01 4.25 36.16
C VAL A 180 -0.49 5.69 36.01
N HIS A 181 -1.46 5.97 35.13
CA HIS A 181 -2.08 7.29 35.05
C HIS A 181 -3.58 7.13 34.76
N HIS A 182 -4.37 7.41 35.78
CA HIS A 182 -5.80 7.61 35.68
C HIS A 182 -6.16 8.63 34.61
N ARG A 183 -6.82 8.19 33.52
CA ARG A 183 -7.93 8.87 32.83
C ARG A 183 -8.25 8.15 31.52
N TYR A 184 -9.40 7.45 31.54
CA TYR A 184 -10.17 6.89 30.45
C TYR A 184 -9.51 5.75 29.64
N PRO A 185 -10.14 4.57 29.54
CA PRO A 185 -9.81 3.58 28.53
C PRO A 185 -10.17 4.20 27.16
N SER A 186 -9.19 4.74 26.47
CA SER A 186 -9.41 5.24 25.12
C SER A 186 -9.48 4.05 24.18
N ASP A 187 -10.68 3.73 23.71
CA ASP A 187 -10.89 2.85 22.58
C ASP A 187 -10.09 3.40 21.40
N ALA A 188 -9.20 2.62 20.79
CA ALA A 188 -8.34 3.11 19.73
C ALA A 188 -8.84 2.63 18.36
N LEU A 189 -8.99 3.58 17.43
CA LEU A 189 -9.29 3.30 16.03
C LEU A 189 -8.18 2.47 15.41
N LEU A 190 -8.52 1.35 14.76
CA LEU A 190 -7.56 0.57 13.97
C LEU A 190 -7.22 1.29 12.66
N LEU A 191 -5.93 1.30 12.34
CA LEU A 191 -5.38 1.88 11.11
C LEU A 191 -5.03 0.81 10.08
N SER A 192 -4.67 -0.39 10.54
CA SER A 192 -4.30 -1.52 9.70
C SER A 192 -4.49 -2.82 10.44
N VAL A 193 -4.78 -3.87 9.70
CA VAL A 193 -4.84 -5.25 10.19
C VAL A 193 -4.13 -6.18 9.23
N SER A 194 -3.59 -7.28 9.75
CA SER A 194 -3.02 -8.36 8.96
C SER A 194 -3.17 -9.67 9.71
N PHE A 195 -3.79 -10.66 9.08
CA PHE A 195 -3.77 -12.03 9.58
C PHE A 195 -2.40 -12.67 9.37
N ASN A 196 -2.02 -13.58 10.26
CA ASN A 196 -0.93 -14.50 9.97
C ASN A 196 -1.39 -15.57 8.95
N THR A 197 -0.49 -16.40 8.48
CA THR A 197 -0.71 -17.33 7.35
C THR A 197 -1.88 -18.29 7.55
N ASP A 198 -2.12 -18.78 8.77
CA ASP A 198 -3.21 -19.71 9.11
C ASP A 198 -4.45 -19.02 9.72
N GLY A 199 -4.43 -17.69 9.86
CA GLY A 199 -5.51 -16.91 10.44
C GLY A 199 -5.72 -17.07 11.96
N SER A 200 -4.77 -17.70 12.67
CA SER A 200 -4.86 -17.89 14.13
C SER A 200 -4.49 -16.66 14.93
N ARG A 201 -3.76 -15.71 14.35
CA ARG A 201 -3.33 -14.46 14.95
C ARG A 201 -3.65 -13.27 14.05
N LEU A 202 -3.93 -12.13 14.68
CA LEU A 202 -4.21 -10.87 14.00
C LEU A 202 -3.26 -9.79 14.51
N ALA A 203 -2.43 -9.25 13.63
CA ALA A 203 -1.65 -8.06 13.92
C ALA A 203 -2.46 -6.81 13.59
N VAL A 204 -2.40 -5.81 14.46
CA VAL A 204 -3.12 -4.55 14.27
C VAL A 204 -2.23 -3.35 14.63
N THR A 205 -2.44 -2.26 13.91
CA THR A 205 -1.99 -0.93 14.34
C THR A 205 -3.18 -0.06 14.64
N SER A 206 -3.05 0.83 15.60
CA SER A 206 -4.13 1.71 16.01
C SER A 206 -3.66 3.16 16.14
N LYS A 207 -4.61 4.10 16.27
CA LYS A 207 -4.34 5.54 16.33
C LYS A 207 -3.42 5.94 17.50
N ASP A 208 -3.27 5.10 18.52
CA ASP A 208 -2.27 5.24 19.58
C ASP A 208 -0.85 4.89 19.15
N ARG A 209 -0.69 4.51 17.86
CA ARG A 209 0.60 4.28 17.18
C ARG A 209 1.37 3.04 17.67
N ARG A 210 0.67 2.10 18.32
CA ARG A 210 1.25 0.83 18.78
C ARG A 210 0.88 -0.32 17.86
N VAL A 211 1.78 -1.27 17.79
CA VAL A 211 1.55 -2.58 17.17
C VAL A 211 1.04 -3.54 18.23
N ARG A 212 0.04 -4.34 17.91
CA ARG A 212 -0.52 -5.38 18.79
C ARG A 212 -0.73 -6.66 18.01
N ILE A 213 -0.60 -7.76 18.71
CA ILE A 213 -1.04 -9.08 18.24
C ILE A 213 -2.20 -9.52 19.09
N LEU A 214 -3.25 -9.94 18.43
CA LEU A 214 -4.52 -10.37 19.02
C LEU A 214 -4.81 -11.82 18.62
N ASP A 215 -5.53 -12.51 19.49
CA ASP A 215 -6.30 -13.69 19.11
C ASP A 215 -7.61 -13.22 18.43
N PRO A 216 -7.81 -13.46 17.12
CA PRO A 216 -8.99 -12.94 16.41
C PRO A 216 -10.31 -13.62 16.83
N ARG A 217 -10.29 -14.77 17.52
CA ARG A 217 -11.49 -15.44 18.02
C ARG A 217 -12.01 -14.82 19.31
N THR A 218 -11.11 -14.39 20.17
CA THR A 218 -11.47 -13.89 21.50
C THR A 218 -11.31 -12.37 21.64
N GLY A 219 -10.57 -11.74 20.72
CA GLY A 219 -10.15 -10.35 20.83
C GLY A 219 -9.10 -10.10 21.92
N ARG A 220 -8.55 -11.17 22.52
CA ARG A 220 -7.51 -11.05 23.56
C ARG A 220 -6.22 -10.55 22.96
N ILE A 221 -5.63 -9.54 23.60
CA ILE A 221 -4.31 -9.04 23.27
C ILE A 221 -3.27 -10.06 23.77
N LEU A 222 -2.44 -10.53 22.84
CA LEU A 222 -1.34 -11.46 23.12
C LEU A 222 -0.04 -10.70 23.34
N GLN A 223 0.25 -9.70 22.49
CA GLN A 223 1.46 -8.90 22.53
C GLN A 223 1.17 -7.42 22.24
N VAL A 224 1.97 -6.52 22.81
CA VAL A 224 1.92 -5.06 22.56
C VAL A 224 3.32 -4.50 22.45
N SER A 225 3.60 -3.73 21.40
CA SER A 225 4.89 -3.06 21.25
C SER A 225 5.12 -2.03 22.37
N ARG A 226 6.33 -2.03 22.91
CA ARG A 226 6.74 -1.09 23.99
C ARG A 226 7.51 0.11 23.44
N SER A 227 8.03 0.03 22.22
CA SER A 227 8.78 1.11 21.59
C SER A 227 7.93 2.38 21.47
N ASN A 228 8.50 3.50 21.88
CA ASN A 228 7.91 4.84 21.68
C ASN A 228 8.58 5.57 20.50
N SER A 229 9.65 5.02 19.92
CA SER A 229 10.38 5.58 18.78
C SER A 229 9.62 5.45 17.47
N HIS A 230 8.86 4.35 17.32
CA HIS A 230 8.12 4.03 16.12
C HIS A 230 6.62 4.35 16.26
N ARG A 231 6.10 5.15 15.33
CA ARG A 231 4.68 5.50 15.24
C ARG A 231 4.02 4.69 14.14
N ALA A 232 3.67 3.46 14.44
CA ALA A 232 3.12 2.52 13.48
C ALA A 232 1.83 3.00 12.83
N SER A 233 1.72 2.85 11.49
CA SER A 233 0.53 3.14 10.70
C SER A 233 0.01 1.91 9.95
N LYS A 234 0.89 1.13 9.30
CA LYS A 234 0.53 -0.12 8.62
C LYS A 234 1.27 -1.29 9.24
N VAL A 235 0.67 -2.47 9.14
CA VAL A 235 1.24 -3.72 9.64
C VAL A 235 1.00 -4.84 8.65
N LEU A 236 1.96 -5.76 8.55
CA LEU A 236 1.91 -6.90 7.66
C LEU A 236 2.64 -8.10 8.27
N TYR A 237 1.98 -9.26 8.35
CA TYR A 237 2.63 -10.51 8.69
C TYR A 237 3.53 -11.02 7.54
N ILE A 238 4.76 -11.36 7.87
CA ILE A 238 5.74 -11.97 6.96
C ILE A 238 5.74 -13.47 7.23
N GLY A 239 4.69 -14.15 6.76
CA GLY A 239 4.35 -15.51 7.19
C GLY A 239 5.46 -16.55 7.06
N GLY A 240 6.12 -16.61 5.89
CA GLY A 240 7.18 -17.59 5.65
C GLY A 240 8.44 -17.39 6.51
N LEU A 241 8.68 -16.17 6.98
CA LEU A 241 9.86 -15.83 7.78
C LEU A 241 9.54 -15.65 9.26
N LYS A 242 8.31 -15.91 9.69
CA LYS A 242 7.84 -15.74 11.08
C LYS A 242 8.20 -14.37 11.67
N MET A 243 8.05 -13.33 10.88
CA MET A 243 8.28 -11.95 11.28
C MET A 243 7.03 -11.12 11.10
N LEU A 244 7.02 -9.94 11.72
CA LEU A 244 6.00 -8.93 11.54
C LEU A 244 6.68 -7.64 11.07
N LEU A 245 6.15 -7.02 10.03
CA LEU A 245 6.59 -5.72 9.53
C LEU A 245 5.57 -4.65 9.94
N SER A 246 6.06 -3.53 10.42
CA SER A 246 5.25 -2.30 10.50
C SER A 246 5.91 -1.16 9.74
N THR A 247 5.10 -0.34 9.06
CA THR A 247 5.53 0.94 8.51
C THR A 247 4.89 2.08 9.31
N GLY A 248 5.58 3.19 9.38
CA GLY A 248 5.11 4.32 10.15
C GLY A 248 6.05 5.50 10.05
N SER A 249 6.13 6.29 11.12
CA SER A 249 7.09 7.39 11.22
C SER A 249 7.90 7.29 12.51
N SER A 250 9.16 7.70 12.42
CA SER A 250 10.05 7.86 13.58
C SER A 250 9.63 9.07 14.42
N ILE A 251 10.30 9.30 15.54
CA ILE A 251 10.13 10.50 16.37
C ILE A 251 10.47 11.79 15.61
N TRP A 252 11.32 11.69 14.59
CA TRP A 252 11.74 12.78 13.72
C TRP A 252 10.80 12.99 12.51
N ASN A 253 9.66 12.28 12.47
CA ASN A 253 8.72 12.25 11.36
C ASN A 253 9.29 11.71 10.03
N HIS A 254 10.41 10.99 10.04
CA HIS A 254 10.85 10.23 8.88
C HIS A 254 9.99 8.99 8.70
N ARG A 255 9.68 8.62 7.47
CA ARG A 255 9.05 7.33 7.19
C ARG A 255 10.01 6.22 7.60
N GLN A 256 9.47 5.23 8.32
CA GLN A 256 10.26 4.20 8.98
C GLN A 256 9.64 2.84 8.74
N ILE A 257 10.50 1.84 8.59
CA ILE A 257 10.15 0.42 8.62
C ILE A 257 10.73 -0.21 9.87
N VAL A 258 9.95 -1.10 10.47
CA VAL A 258 10.36 -1.84 11.67
C VAL A 258 9.95 -3.30 11.52
N LEU A 259 10.89 -4.19 11.76
CA LEU A 259 10.65 -5.64 11.87
C LEU A 259 10.57 -6.04 13.34
N TRP A 260 9.66 -6.95 13.62
CA TRP A 260 9.37 -7.46 14.96
C TRP A 260 9.37 -8.99 14.96
N ASP A 261 9.72 -9.55 16.09
CA ASP A 261 9.36 -10.92 16.43
C ASP A 261 7.87 -10.94 16.85
N PRO A 262 6.98 -11.68 16.18
CA PRO A 262 5.57 -11.75 16.55
C PRO A 262 5.33 -12.40 17.90
N ASP A 263 6.27 -13.14 18.45
CA ASP A 263 6.19 -13.76 19.78
C ASP A 263 6.70 -12.81 20.89
N ASP A 264 7.51 -11.79 20.54
CA ASP A 264 7.98 -10.74 21.46
C ASP A 264 8.07 -9.37 20.79
N LEU A 265 7.08 -8.50 21.03
CA LEU A 265 7.06 -7.12 20.55
C LEU A 265 7.75 -6.13 21.52
N SER A 266 8.54 -6.58 22.47
CA SER A 266 9.19 -5.69 23.45
C SER A 266 10.23 -4.79 22.79
N GLU A 267 11.03 -5.36 21.89
CA GLU A 267 12.06 -4.66 21.11
C GLU A 267 11.99 -5.04 19.63
N PRO A 268 12.31 -4.12 18.72
CA PRO A 268 12.35 -4.41 17.30
C PRO A 268 13.58 -5.25 16.93
N LEU A 269 13.41 -6.17 15.97
CA LEU A 269 14.53 -6.89 15.36
C LEU A 269 15.38 -6.00 14.46
N TYR A 270 14.73 -5.03 13.81
CA TYR A 270 15.33 -4.09 12.87
C TYR A 270 14.50 -2.82 12.75
N GLU A 271 15.15 -1.66 12.71
CA GLU A 271 14.54 -0.36 12.44
C GLU A 271 15.35 0.38 11.36
N GLU A 272 14.67 1.02 10.43
CA GLU A 272 15.31 1.85 9.39
C GLU A 272 14.44 3.06 9.06
N ASP A 273 15.04 4.25 9.14
CA ASP A 273 14.46 5.50 8.64
C ASP A 273 14.73 5.61 7.14
N LEU A 274 13.69 5.83 6.34
CA LEU A 274 13.79 5.83 4.89
C LEU A 274 13.95 7.22 4.30
N ASP A 275 13.05 8.14 4.66
CA ASP A 275 13.03 9.51 4.14
C ASP A 275 12.10 10.42 4.94
N GLY A 276 12.14 11.73 4.66
CA GLY A 276 11.34 12.78 5.31
C GLY A 276 9.96 13.03 4.67
N SER A 277 9.47 12.16 3.78
CA SER A 277 8.15 12.31 3.18
C SER A 277 7.03 12.05 4.18
N ALA A 278 5.91 12.78 4.06
CA ALA A 278 4.77 12.67 4.97
C ALA A 278 3.76 11.59 4.58
N GLY A 279 3.85 11.00 3.38
CA GLY A 279 2.91 10.02 2.87
C GLY A 279 3.01 8.67 3.58
N VAL A 280 1.87 8.00 3.77
CA VAL A 280 1.85 6.64 4.33
C VAL A 280 2.51 5.66 3.38
N LEU A 281 3.34 4.75 3.91
CA LEU A 281 3.91 3.64 3.18
C LEU A 281 2.99 2.42 3.26
N PHE A 282 2.59 1.92 2.11
CA PHE A 282 1.88 0.65 1.98
C PHE A 282 2.88 -0.48 1.76
N PRO A 283 3.00 -1.42 2.70
CA PRO A 283 3.84 -2.61 2.53
C PRO A 283 3.08 -3.69 1.79
N PHE A 284 3.74 -4.33 0.82
CA PHE A 284 3.27 -5.52 0.12
C PHE A 284 4.38 -6.57 0.16
N TYR A 285 4.03 -7.76 0.53
CA TYR A 285 4.98 -8.87 0.65
C TYR A 285 4.58 -10.02 -0.26
N ASP A 286 5.56 -10.55 -0.93
CA ASP A 286 5.46 -11.76 -1.72
C ASP A 286 6.08 -12.93 -0.97
N PRO A 287 5.27 -13.87 -0.44
CA PRO A 287 5.77 -14.99 0.34
C PRO A 287 6.60 -15.98 -0.47
N ASP A 288 6.40 -16.04 -1.79
CA ASP A 288 7.06 -16.99 -2.66
C ASP A 288 8.50 -16.57 -2.99
N THR A 289 8.73 -15.27 -3.09
CA THR A 289 10.05 -14.71 -3.44
C THR A 289 10.74 -14.01 -2.26
N HIS A 290 10.04 -13.85 -1.13
CA HIS A 290 10.48 -13.06 0.02
C HIS A 290 10.75 -11.58 -0.30
N MET A 291 10.12 -11.08 -1.38
CA MET A 291 10.22 -9.70 -1.77
C MET A 291 9.24 -8.83 -0.99
N LEU A 292 9.74 -7.72 -0.48
CA LEU A 292 8.96 -6.66 0.12
C LEU A 292 8.95 -5.45 -0.81
N TYR A 293 7.76 -4.94 -1.11
CA TYR A 293 7.56 -3.71 -1.86
C TYR A 293 6.98 -2.64 -0.93
N LEU A 294 7.57 -1.46 -0.91
CA LEU A 294 7.10 -0.32 -0.14
C LEU A 294 6.64 0.78 -1.10
N ALA A 295 5.34 0.97 -1.19
CA ALA A 295 4.72 1.98 -2.05
C ALA A 295 4.23 3.17 -1.23
N GLY A 296 4.68 4.38 -1.56
CA GLY A 296 4.24 5.60 -0.89
C GLY A 296 2.90 6.11 -1.43
N LYS A 297 1.97 6.48 -0.55
CA LYS A 297 0.76 7.20 -0.94
C LYS A 297 1.10 8.65 -1.24
N GLY A 298 0.78 9.09 -2.46
CA GLY A 298 1.06 10.46 -2.91
C GLY A 298 2.44 10.66 -3.53
N ASP A 299 3.30 9.64 -3.50
CA ASP A 299 4.52 9.60 -4.32
C ASP A 299 4.38 8.57 -5.46
N GLY A 300 5.31 8.61 -6.42
CA GLY A 300 5.30 7.71 -7.58
C GLY A 300 6.21 6.51 -7.41
N ASN A 301 6.94 6.41 -6.30
CA ASN A 301 8.01 5.44 -6.13
C ASN A 301 7.53 4.19 -5.43
N ILE A 302 8.14 3.04 -5.78
CA ILE A 302 7.98 1.77 -5.09
C ILE A 302 9.37 1.22 -4.85
N ARG A 303 9.76 1.02 -3.59
CA ARG A 303 11.06 0.47 -3.20
C ARG A 303 10.97 -1.04 -3.07
N TYR A 304 12.01 -1.75 -3.48
CA TYR A 304 12.11 -3.20 -3.44
C TYR A 304 13.16 -3.65 -2.45
N TYR A 305 12.78 -4.60 -1.62
CA TYR A 305 13.66 -5.21 -0.63
C TYR A 305 13.53 -6.71 -0.69
N GLU A 306 14.59 -7.40 -0.39
CA GLU A 306 14.58 -8.84 -0.11
C GLU A 306 14.68 -9.06 1.39
N LEU A 307 13.78 -9.89 1.94
CA LEU A 307 13.76 -10.26 3.35
C LEU A 307 14.48 -11.60 3.59
N SER A 308 15.07 -11.74 4.75
CA SER A 308 15.80 -12.94 5.17
C SER A 308 15.59 -13.21 6.65
N MET A 309 15.67 -14.48 7.07
CA MET A 309 15.66 -14.85 8.49
C MET A 309 16.96 -14.50 9.19
N GLU A 310 18.06 -14.34 8.46
CA GLU A 310 19.38 -14.03 8.99
C GLU A 310 19.73 -12.55 8.78
N LYS A 311 20.60 -12.03 9.63
CA LYS A 311 21.13 -10.66 9.46
C LYS A 311 21.98 -10.53 8.21
N PRO A 312 21.81 -9.46 7.40
CA PRO A 312 20.82 -8.42 7.57
C PRO A 312 19.42 -8.93 7.18
N PHE A 313 18.41 -8.68 8.02
CA PHE A 313 17.04 -9.15 7.81
C PHE A 313 16.37 -8.53 6.57
N ILE A 314 16.81 -7.32 6.21
CA ILE A 314 16.33 -6.54 5.05
C ILE A 314 17.53 -6.18 4.19
N SER A 315 17.37 -6.35 2.87
CA SER A 315 18.35 -5.91 1.88
C SER A 315 17.65 -5.09 0.81
N PHE A 316 18.00 -3.81 0.68
CA PHE A 316 17.51 -2.97 -0.40
C PHE A 316 18.04 -3.49 -1.74
N LEU A 317 17.19 -3.55 -2.76
CA LEU A 317 17.56 -3.97 -4.11
C LEU A 317 17.58 -2.77 -5.06
N THR A 318 16.43 -2.21 -5.33
CA THR A 318 16.25 -1.03 -6.20
C THR A 318 14.88 -0.40 -5.94
N GLU A 319 14.51 0.59 -6.76
CA GLU A 319 13.17 1.19 -6.72
C GLU A 319 12.63 1.46 -8.13
N TYR A 320 11.32 1.33 -8.28
CA TYR A 320 10.61 1.89 -9.43
C TYR A 320 10.33 3.36 -9.17
N ARG A 321 10.64 4.22 -10.15
CA ARG A 321 10.41 5.66 -10.08
C ARG A 321 9.39 6.11 -11.11
N SER A 322 8.46 6.96 -10.72
CA SER A 322 7.48 7.57 -11.61
C SER A 322 7.18 8.99 -11.16
N LEU A 323 7.01 9.90 -12.11
CA LEU A 323 6.58 11.27 -11.86
C LEU A 323 5.09 11.35 -11.48
N LEU A 324 4.32 10.27 -11.71
CA LEU A 324 2.90 10.24 -11.46
C LEU A 324 2.60 9.68 -10.06
N PRO A 325 2.06 10.51 -9.14
CA PRO A 325 1.76 10.06 -7.78
C PRO A 325 0.60 9.06 -7.78
N GLN A 326 0.75 8.02 -6.95
CA GLN A 326 -0.28 7.01 -6.74
C GLN A 326 -1.16 7.35 -5.53
N LYS A 327 -2.48 7.28 -5.72
CA LYS A 327 -3.49 7.47 -4.67
C LYS A 327 -3.68 6.22 -3.81
N GLY A 328 -3.63 5.08 -4.46
CA GLY A 328 -3.80 3.75 -3.90
C GLY A 328 -3.27 2.70 -4.86
N LEU A 329 -3.29 1.44 -4.43
CA LEU A 329 -2.77 0.32 -5.21
C LEU A 329 -3.61 -0.94 -4.96
N GLY A 330 -3.93 -1.68 -6.03
CA GLY A 330 -4.36 -3.07 -5.96
C GLY A 330 -3.22 -4.01 -6.29
N VAL A 331 -3.33 -5.28 -5.89
CA VAL A 331 -2.35 -6.32 -6.17
C VAL A 331 -3.04 -7.50 -6.81
N MET A 332 -2.43 -8.06 -7.86
CA MET A 332 -2.86 -9.30 -8.48
C MET A 332 -2.41 -10.49 -7.62
N PRO A 333 -3.31 -11.41 -7.24
CA PRO A 333 -2.88 -12.67 -6.62
C PRO A 333 -2.02 -13.50 -7.57
N LYS A 334 -1.12 -14.32 -7.02
CA LYS A 334 -0.13 -15.11 -7.77
C LYS A 334 -0.70 -15.87 -8.97
N ARG A 335 -1.89 -16.44 -8.83
CA ARG A 335 -2.57 -17.21 -9.87
C ARG A 335 -3.02 -16.40 -11.09
N GLY A 336 -2.90 -15.07 -11.04
CA GLY A 336 -3.24 -14.18 -12.17
C GLY A 336 -2.02 -13.53 -12.82
N LEU A 337 -0.79 -13.93 -12.45
CA LEU A 337 0.46 -13.42 -13.00
C LEU A 337 0.83 -14.13 -14.30
N ASP A 338 1.56 -13.44 -15.15
CA ASP A 338 2.13 -14.00 -16.36
C ASP A 338 3.47 -14.70 -16.05
N VAL A 339 3.39 -16.01 -15.83
CA VAL A 339 4.57 -16.83 -15.53
C VAL A 339 5.51 -16.98 -16.73
N SER A 340 5.00 -16.80 -17.97
CA SER A 340 5.80 -16.88 -19.19
C SER A 340 6.72 -15.67 -19.36
N ALA A 341 6.28 -14.49 -18.87
CA ALA A 341 7.06 -13.28 -18.84
C ALA A 341 7.97 -13.15 -17.60
N CYS A 342 8.08 -14.19 -16.76
CA CYS A 342 8.79 -14.14 -15.47
C CYS A 342 8.27 -13.05 -14.53
N GLU A 343 6.97 -12.76 -14.58
CA GLU A 343 6.31 -11.80 -13.71
C GLU A 343 6.11 -12.40 -12.32
N VAL A 344 6.70 -11.78 -11.30
CA VAL A 344 6.60 -12.26 -9.90
C VAL A 344 5.60 -11.49 -9.06
N PHE A 345 5.24 -10.27 -9.48
CA PHE A 345 4.25 -9.43 -8.79
C PHE A 345 3.60 -8.45 -9.77
N ARG A 346 2.34 -8.04 -9.54
CA ARG A 346 1.67 -7.01 -10.35
C ARG A 346 0.88 -6.07 -9.47
N PHE A 347 1.14 -4.77 -9.63
CA PHE A 347 0.34 -3.70 -9.06
C PHE A 347 -0.66 -3.14 -10.06
N TYR A 348 -1.75 -2.59 -9.53
CA TYR A 348 -2.66 -1.69 -10.23
C TYR A 348 -2.60 -0.34 -9.51
N ARG A 349 -1.88 0.61 -10.10
CA ARG A 349 -1.64 1.94 -9.52
C ARG A 349 -2.82 2.86 -9.83
N LEU A 350 -3.38 3.49 -8.83
CA LEU A 350 -4.44 4.49 -9.00
C LEU A 350 -3.82 5.88 -9.17
N ILE A 351 -3.79 6.40 -10.39
CA ILE A 351 -3.21 7.70 -10.74
C ILE A 351 -4.36 8.72 -10.88
N ALA A 352 -4.75 9.34 -9.75
CA ALA A 352 -5.93 10.20 -9.69
C ALA A 352 -5.83 11.47 -10.55
N ILE A 353 -4.62 12.02 -10.75
CA ILE A 353 -4.42 13.21 -11.61
C ILE A 353 -4.67 12.94 -13.09
N LYS A 354 -4.73 11.69 -13.51
CA LYS A 354 -5.00 11.27 -14.90
C LYS A 354 -6.25 10.40 -15.02
N ASP A 355 -6.99 10.20 -13.93
CA ASP A 355 -8.14 9.28 -13.87
C ASP A 355 -7.81 7.90 -14.50
N ARG A 356 -6.63 7.35 -14.13
CA ARG A 356 -6.07 6.14 -14.72
C ARG A 356 -5.77 5.08 -13.69
N VAL A 357 -6.10 3.83 -14.03
CA VAL A 357 -5.56 2.63 -13.35
C VAL A 357 -4.48 2.04 -14.25
N GLU A 358 -3.25 2.04 -13.78
CA GLU A 358 -2.06 1.60 -14.51
C GLU A 358 -1.55 0.28 -13.94
N PRO A 359 -1.58 -0.81 -14.73
CA PRO A 359 -0.88 -2.04 -14.37
C PRO A 359 0.64 -1.82 -14.37
N LEU A 360 1.31 -2.32 -13.34
CA LEU A 360 2.76 -2.30 -13.20
C LEU A 360 3.26 -3.69 -12.83
N SER A 361 3.90 -4.36 -13.77
CA SER A 361 4.41 -5.73 -13.60
C SER A 361 5.84 -5.73 -13.08
N MET A 362 6.12 -6.53 -12.06
CA MET A 362 7.47 -6.76 -11.54
C MET A 362 8.05 -8.00 -12.22
N ILE A 363 9.09 -7.80 -13.03
CA ILE A 363 9.67 -8.84 -13.89
C ILE A 363 11.08 -9.16 -13.43
N VAL A 364 11.38 -10.45 -13.33
CA VAL A 364 12.74 -10.95 -13.11
C VAL A 364 13.32 -11.33 -14.47
N PRO A 365 14.32 -10.62 -14.98
CA PRO A 365 14.88 -10.93 -16.31
C PRO A 365 15.54 -12.30 -16.31
N ARG A 366 15.21 -13.11 -17.33
CA ARG A 366 15.76 -14.44 -17.57
C ARG A 366 16.17 -14.59 -19.03
N LYS A 367 17.27 -15.26 -19.29
CA LYS A 367 17.76 -15.51 -20.65
C LYS A 367 16.81 -16.41 -21.44
N GLU A 368 16.15 -17.36 -20.78
CA GLU A 368 15.21 -18.33 -21.36
C GLU A 368 13.82 -18.09 -20.79
N SER A 369 13.17 -17.00 -21.20
CA SER A 369 11.85 -16.61 -20.70
C SER A 369 10.74 -17.58 -21.12
N GLY A 370 10.91 -18.36 -22.20
CA GLY A 370 9.91 -19.32 -22.66
C GLY A 370 9.80 -20.61 -21.83
N ILE A 371 10.71 -20.84 -20.89
CA ILE A 371 10.72 -22.01 -20.02
C ILE A 371 10.21 -21.63 -18.64
N PHE A 372 9.31 -22.45 -18.07
CA PHE A 372 8.81 -22.22 -16.72
C PHE A 372 9.95 -22.23 -15.70
N GLN A 373 10.07 -21.14 -14.93
CA GLN A 373 11.15 -20.91 -13.96
C GLN A 373 10.72 -21.44 -12.58
N GLU A 374 10.99 -22.68 -12.26
CA GLU A 374 10.58 -23.33 -10.99
C GLU A 374 11.14 -22.61 -9.74
N ASP A 375 12.29 -21.94 -9.87
CA ASP A 375 12.91 -21.18 -8.78
C ASP A 375 12.17 -19.87 -8.46
N LEU A 376 11.40 -19.32 -9.40
CA LEU A 376 10.58 -18.12 -9.19
C LEU A 376 9.16 -18.46 -8.72
N TYR A 377 8.66 -19.64 -9.05
CA TYR A 377 7.28 -20.03 -8.83
C TYR A 377 7.17 -21.34 -8.04
N PRO A 378 7.45 -21.29 -6.72
CA PRO A 378 7.18 -22.41 -5.83
C PRO A 378 5.68 -22.67 -5.71
N MET A 379 5.29 -23.67 -4.96
CA MET A 379 3.88 -23.89 -4.60
C MET A 379 3.38 -22.67 -3.83
N THR A 380 2.28 -22.07 -4.31
CA THR A 380 1.70 -20.83 -3.78
C THR A 380 0.28 -21.04 -3.26
N ALA A 381 -0.21 -20.11 -2.42
CA ALA A 381 -1.58 -20.17 -1.91
C ALA A 381 -2.60 -20.08 -3.06
N GLY A 382 -3.47 -21.09 -3.13
CA GLY A 382 -4.52 -21.20 -4.14
C GLY A 382 -5.80 -20.45 -3.79
N ASN A 383 -6.84 -20.70 -4.57
CA ASN A 383 -8.20 -20.19 -4.35
C ASN A 383 -9.14 -21.22 -3.71
N GLU A 384 -8.59 -22.29 -3.17
CA GLU A 384 -9.35 -23.28 -2.42
C GLU A 384 -9.22 -23.00 -0.92
N ALA A 385 -10.36 -22.92 -0.22
CA ALA A 385 -10.36 -22.72 1.22
C ALA A 385 -9.89 -23.98 1.95
N ALA A 386 -9.05 -23.80 2.98
CA ALA A 386 -8.55 -24.92 3.77
C ALA A 386 -9.58 -25.42 4.80
N MET A 387 -10.57 -24.59 5.13
CA MET A 387 -11.61 -24.91 6.12
C MET A 387 -12.81 -23.99 5.97
N THR A 388 -13.90 -24.38 6.62
CA THR A 388 -15.10 -23.55 6.78
C THR A 388 -14.95 -22.55 7.93
N ALA A 389 -15.80 -21.51 7.95
CA ALA A 389 -15.86 -20.57 9.06
C ALA A 389 -16.14 -21.25 10.40
N GLN A 390 -17.02 -22.28 10.42
CA GLN A 390 -17.36 -23.00 11.64
C GLN A 390 -16.20 -23.83 12.19
N GLU A 391 -15.44 -24.52 11.32
CA GLU A 391 -14.24 -25.25 11.75
C GLU A 391 -13.23 -24.29 12.39
N TRP A 392 -13.00 -23.12 11.76
CA TRP A 392 -12.11 -22.12 12.33
C TRP A 392 -12.63 -21.62 13.70
N LEU A 393 -13.92 -21.30 13.82
CA LEU A 393 -14.54 -20.84 15.07
C LEU A 393 -14.45 -21.92 16.18
N SER A 394 -14.44 -23.20 15.84
CA SER A 394 -14.25 -24.30 16.80
C SER A 394 -12.80 -24.44 17.31
N GLY A 395 -11.86 -23.65 16.78
CA GLY A 395 -10.47 -23.64 17.23
C GLY A 395 -9.49 -24.31 16.27
N ILE A 396 -9.96 -24.86 15.14
CA ILE A 396 -9.10 -25.49 14.13
C ILE A 396 -8.30 -24.42 13.38
N ASN A 397 -7.02 -24.68 13.14
CA ASN A 397 -6.14 -23.87 12.30
C ASN A 397 -5.56 -24.75 11.20
N ARG A 398 -5.59 -24.26 9.97
CA ARG A 398 -4.99 -24.94 8.82
C ARG A 398 -4.23 -23.93 7.98
N SER A 399 -3.10 -24.37 7.41
CA SER A 399 -2.35 -23.60 6.42
C SER A 399 -3.15 -23.51 5.11
N PRO A 400 -2.90 -22.49 4.27
CA PRO A 400 -3.53 -22.38 2.95
C PRO A 400 -3.32 -23.62 2.09
N VAL A 401 -4.32 -23.94 1.27
CA VAL A 401 -4.18 -24.98 0.24
C VAL A 401 -3.27 -24.42 -0.85
N LEU A 402 -2.20 -25.15 -1.15
CA LEU A 402 -1.20 -24.73 -2.11
C LEU A 402 -1.51 -25.27 -3.51
N MET A 403 -1.20 -24.45 -4.53
CA MET A 403 -1.30 -24.82 -5.95
C MET A 403 0.00 -24.57 -6.69
N SER A 404 0.22 -25.28 -7.78
CA SER A 404 1.32 -25.02 -8.72
C SER A 404 0.89 -24.04 -9.80
N LEU A 405 1.76 -23.10 -10.13
CA LEU A 405 1.58 -22.19 -11.28
C LEU A 405 2.16 -22.78 -12.58
N LYS A 406 2.75 -23.98 -12.53
CA LYS A 406 3.29 -24.67 -13.72
C LYS A 406 2.15 -24.98 -14.71
N PRO A 407 2.24 -24.53 -15.97
CA PRO A 407 1.26 -24.84 -16.98
C PRO A 407 1.11 -26.36 -17.12
N ARG A 408 -0.13 -26.86 -17.07
CA ARG A 408 -0.40 -28.29 -17.31
C ARG A 408 -0.17 -28.57 -18.80
N THR A 409 0.81 -29.38 -19.12
CA THR A 409 1.02 -29.87 -20.49
C THR A 409 -0.23 -30.67 -20.94
N GLY A 410 -1.00 -30.13 -21.88
CA GLY A 410 -2.14 -30.81 -22.48
C GLY A 410 -3.52 -30.18 -22.31
N VAL A 411 -3.67 -29.10 -21.57
CA VAL A 411 -4.93 -28.34 -21.52
C VAL A 411 -4.68 -26.99 -22.21
N ALA A 412 -5.32 -26.79 -23.38
CA ALA A 412 -5.30 -25.52 -24.08
C ALA A 412 -5.80 -24.41 -23.11
N ASN A 413 -5.05 -23.31 -23.04
CA ASN A 413 -5.43 -22.12 -22.30
C ASN A 413 -6.86 -21.73 -22.72
N PRO A 414 -7.83 -21.57 -21.82
CA PRO A 414 -9.21 -21.23 -22.20
C PRO A 414 -9.34 -19.82 -22.81
N TYR A 415 -8.23 -19.07 -22.93
CA TYR A 415 -8.16 -17.77 -23.60
C TYR A 415 -7.26 -17.90 -24.83
N PRO A 416 -7.80 -17.78 -26.07
CA PRO A 416 -6.98 -17.80 -27.27
C PRO A 416 -6.12 -16.54 -27.35
N GLU A 417 -4.81 -16.70 -27.20
CA GLU A 417 -3.85 -15.69 -27.61
C GLU A 417 -3.89 -15.56 -29.14
N SER A 418 -3.96 -14.33 -29.63
CA SER A 418 -3.88 -14.09 -31.08
C SER A 418 -2.49 -14.48 -31.61
N PRO A 419 -2.39 -15.09 -32.80
CA PRO A 419 -1.13 -15.63 -33.34
C PRO A 419 -0.07 -14.58 -33.70
N ALA A 420 -0.40 -13.30 -33.63
CA ALA A 420 0.49 -12.21 -34.10
C ALA A 420 1.51 -11.74 -33.03
N GLU A 421 1.37 -12.12 -31.75
CA GLU A 421 2.22 -11.56 -30.69
C GLU A 421 3.49 -12.36 -30.37
N LYS A 422 3.63 -13.59 -30.87
CA LYS A 422 4.75 -14.48 -30.47
C LYS A 422 6.10 -14.18 -31.13
N MET A 423 6.15 -13.45 -32.24
CA MET A 423 7.43 -13.18 -32.92
C MET A 423 8.08 -11.84 -32.54
N ASP A 424 7.34 -10.95 -31.91
CA ASP A 424 7.75 -9.55 -31.66
C ASP A 424 8.29 -9.27 -30.24
N GLN A 425 8.10 -10.22 -29.32
CA GLN A 425 8.44 -10.00 -27.90
C GLN A 425 9.92 -10.22 -27.56
N THR A 426 10.64 -11.04 -28.32
CA THR A 426 12.06 -11.31 -28.04
C THR A 426 12.95 -10.20 -28.54
N GLU A 427 12.65 -9.61 -29.70
CA GLU A 427 13.36 -8.44 -30.23
C GLU A 427 13.04 -7.17 -29.42
N LYS A 428 11.77 -6.91 -29.07
CA LYS A 428 11.38 -5.75 -28.26
C LYS A 428 11.94 -5.75 -26.83
N ASN A 429 12.18 -6.92 -26.25
CA ASN A 429 12.81 -6.99 -24.93
C ASN A 429 14.32 -6.69 -24.97
N LEU A 430 14.99 -6.97 -26.08
CA LEU A 430 16.39 -6.56 -26.29
C LEU A 430 16.49 -5.04 -26.52
N ASP A 431 15.65 -4.48 -27.39
CA ASP A 431 15.61 -3.04 -27.69
C ASP A 431 15.28 -2.22 -26.44
N PHE A 432 14.36 -2.68 -25.59
CA PHE A 432 14.00 -2.01 -24.34
C PHE A 432 15.14 -2.04 -23.31
N MET A 433 15.93 -3.12 -23.27
CA MET A 433 17.12 -3.19 -22.40
C MET A 433 18.23 -2.25 -22.90
N GLU A 434 18.39 -2.07 -24.21
CA GLU A 434 19.31 -1.10 -24.79
C GLU A 434 18.84 0.34 -24.60
N GLU A 435 17.54 0.62 -24.77
CA GLU A 435 16.94 1.93 -24.54
C GLU A 435 17.00 2.33 -23.04
N ALA A 436 16.70 1.42 -22.11
CA ALA A 436 16.83 1.68 -20.68
C ALA A 436 18.28 1.93 -20.25
N PHE A 437 19.26 1.25 -20.89
CA PHE A 437 20.67 1.47 -20.63
C PHE A 437 21.17 2.79 -21.22
N LEU A 438 20.62 3.21 -22.36
CA LEU A 438 20.88 4.51 -23.00
C LEU A 438 20.24 5.66 -22.23
N GLU A 439 19.01 5.51 -21.72
CA GLU A 439 18.36 6.51 -20.87
C GLU A 439 19.10 6.70 -19.53
N GLU A 440 19.63 5.64 -18.94
CA GLU A 440 20.46 5.73 -17.74
C GLU A 440 21.79 6.45 -17.99
N GLN A 441 22.41 6.22 -19.16
CA GLN A 441 23.62 6.96 -19.58
C GLN A 441 23.32 8.42 -19.95
N LEU A 442 22.19 8.70 -20.58
CA LEU A 442 21.75 10.07 -20.91
C LEU A 442 21.37 10.85 -19.66
N SER A 443 20.71 10.24 -18.68
CA SER A 443 20.40 10.89 -17.39
C SER A 443 21.66 11.25 -16.58
N TYR A 444 22.74 10.50 -16.77
CA TYR A 444 24.04 10.80 -16.15
C TYR A 444 24.81 11.92 -16.89
N GLN A 445 24.54 12.13 -18.20
CA GLN A 445 25.13 13.21 -18.99
C GLN A 445 24.33 14.51 -18.90
N ASP A 446 23.00 14.47 -18.82
CA ASP A 446 22.15 15.67 -18.67
C ASP A 446 22.27 16.34 -17.30
N ALA A 447 22.78 15.64 -16.29
CA ALA A 447 23.17 16.25 -15.01
C ALA A 447 24.39 17.21 -15.14
N LYS A 448 25.09 17.20 -16.30
CA LYS A 448 26.25 18.05 -16.55
C LYS A 448 26.01 19.26 -17.46
N TYR A 449 24.93 19.29 -18.27
CA TYR A 449 24.62 20.43 -19.15
C TYR A 449 23.11 20.54 -19.42
N PRO A 450 22.41 21.61 -18.99
CA PRO A 450 20.99 21.81 -19.33
C PRO A 450 20.84 22.29 -20.78
N ARG A 451 20.01 21.59 -21.57
CA ARG A 451 19.60 22.02 -22.92
C ARG A 451 18.43 23.01 -22.84
N GLN A 452 18.49 24.02 -23.71
CA GLN A 452 17.50 25.06 -23.94
C GLN A 452 16.15 24.49 -24.40
N VAL A 453 15.07 24.93 -23.76
CA VAL A 453 13.68 24.68 -24.20
C VAL A 453 13.18 25.95 -24.85
N SER A 454 12.87 25.86 -26.15
CA SER A 454 12.12 26.87 -26.90
C SER A 454 10.64 26.50 -26.95
N ASP A 455 9.80 27.53 -26.79
CA ASP A 455 8.37 27.62 -27.08
C ASP A 455 7.35 26.89 -26.20
N LEU A 456 6.76 27.65 -25.31
CA LEU A 456 5.37 27.49 -24.87
C LEU A 456 4.73 28.87 -24.71
N SER A 457 4.08 29.33 -25.79
CA SER A 457 3.07 30.38 -25.75
C SER A 457 1.69 29.76 -25.61
N GLY A 458 0.96 30.14 -24.58
CA GLY A 458 -0.47 29.96 -24.53
C GLY A 458 -1.05 29.26 -23.30
N TRP A 459 -1.18 29.95 -22.18
CA TRP A 459 -2.23 29.71 -21.20
C TRP A 459 -2.64 31.06 -20.61
N GLN A 460 -3.87 31.46 -20.92
CA GLN A 460 -4.56 32.59 -20.30
C GLN A 460 -5.10 32.17 -18.92
N GLN A 461 -5.00 33.13 -18.01
CA GLN A 461 -5.44 33.11 -16.63
C GLN A 461 -6.98 33.05 -16.51
N ASP A 462 -7.45 32.32 -15.53
CA ASP A 462 -8.70 32.60 -14.82
C ASP A 462 -8.40 32.63 -13.30
N GLU A 463 -8.22 33.85 -12.81
CA GLU A 463 -8.22 34.16 -11.37
C GLU A 463 -9.68 34.43 -10.97
N THR A 464 -10.25 33.58 -10.14
CA THR A 464 -11.20 33.97 -9.08
C THR A 464 -11.56 32.75 -8.24
N LEU A 465 -11.24 32.83 -6.95
CA LEU A 465 -11.82 32.13 -5.80
C LEU A 465 -10.78 31.60 -4.79
N TRP A 466 -10.14 32.50 -4.07
CA TRP A 466 -9.67 32.23 -2.69
C TRP A 466 -9.55 33.53 -1.92
N THR A 467 -10.67 34.07 -1.45
CA THR A 467 -10.67 35.02 -0.34
C THR A 467 -11.61 34.50 0.74
N ASN A 468 -11.05 34.30 1.88
CA ASN A 468 -11.55 34.45 3.24
C ASN A 468 -11.12 33.30 4.15
N CYS A 469 -10.11 33.60 4.93
CA CYS A 469 -9.98 33.31 6.36
C CYS A 469 -8.50 33.45 6.77
N PHE A 470 -8.13 34.63 7.29
CA PHE A 470 -7.15 34.74 8.39
C PHE A 470 -7.05 36.21 8.85
N SER A 471 -7.05 36.37 10.15
CA SER A 471 -6.96 37.65 10.90
C SER A 471 -5.63 38.38 10.74
N PRO A 472 -5.62 39.71 10.96
CA PRO A 472 -4.48 40.57 10.60
C PRO A 472 -3.47 40.65 11.71
N HIS A 473 -2.22 40.29 11.44
CA HIS A 473 -1.00 40.84 12.00
C HIS A 473 0.25 40.02 11.58
N CYS A 474 0.56 40.06 10.28
CA CYS A 474 1.93 39.89 9.79
C CYS A 474 2.11 40.80 8.60
N ARG A 475 3.05 41.75 8.70
CA ARG A 475 3.48 42.55 7.55
C ARG A 475 4.16 41.65 6.55
N GLU A 476 3.52 41.44 5.41
CA GLU A 476 4.12 40.77 4.26
C GLU A 476 5.22 41.63 3.64
N PRO A 477 6.37 41.05 3.25
CA PRO A 477 7.34 41.71 2.41
C PRO A 477 6.73 41.90 1.01
N ALA A 478 6.89 43.08 0.43
CA ALA A 478 6.38 43.44 -0.89
C ALA A 478 6.77 42.41 -1.94
N GLU A 479 5.77 41.79 -2.58
CA GLU A 479 5.95 40.89 -3.70
C GLU A 479 6.66 41.57 -4.86
N ARG A 480 7.76 41.00 -5.31
CA ARG A 480 8.47 41.44 -6.52
C ARG A 480 7.81 40.77 -7.73
N PRO A 481 7.75 41.48 -8.88
CA PRO A 481 7.20 40.88 -10.08
C PRO A 481 7.98 39.62 -10.49
N PRO A 482 7.32 38.64 -11.13
CA PRO A 482 7.97 37.42 -11.56
C PRO A 482 9.10 37.70 -12.56
N PRO A 483 10.20 36.90 -12.53
CA PRO A 483 11.34 37.10 -13.42
C PRO A 483 10.93 36.86 -14.89
N ASN A 484 11.22 37.80 -15.77
CA ASN A 484 10.87 37.75 -17.20
C ASN A 484 12.05 37.34 -18.13
N THR A 485 13.24 37.18 -17.58
CA THR A 485 14.43 36.80 -18.35
C THR A 485 15.13 35.60 -17.72
N GLU A 486 15.82 34.78 -18.54
CA GLU A 486 16.56 33.61 -18.08
C GLU A 486 17.60 33.94 -17.00
N ASN A 487 18.27 35.09 -17.13
CA ASN A 487 19.23 35.59 -16.16
C ASN A 487 18.57 35.98 -14.82
N GLU A 488 17.39 36.54 -14.84
CA GLU A 488 16.63 36.87 -13.62
C GLU A 488 16.11 35.60 -12.91
N LEU A 489 15.72 34.59 -13.68
CA LEU A 489 15.31 33.28 -13.16
C LEU A 489 16.50 32.58 -12.48
N LEU A 490 17.66 32.62 -13.10
CA LEU A 490 18.91 32.08 -12.56
C LEU A 490 19.32 32.80 -11.27
N GLN A 491 19.24 34.13 -11.25
CA GLN A 491 19.51 34.91 -10.04
C GLN A 491 18.47 34.65 -8.93
N ALA A 492 17.20 34.48 -9.27
CA ALA A 492 16.17 34.11 -8.30
C ALA A 492 16.43 32.73 -7.71
N PHE A 493 16.84 31.78 -8.53
CA PHE A 493 17.22 30.43 -8.10
C PHE A 493 18.41 30.43 -7.13
N TYR A 494 19.48 31.18 -7.42
CA TYR A 494 20.62 31.27 -6.52
C TYR A 494 20.27 31.95 -5.20
N ARG A 495 19.41 32.97 -5.21
CA ARG A 495 18.91 33.61 -3.98
C ARG A 495 18.10 32.62 -3.13
N GLN A 496 17.22 31.84 -3.74
CA GLN A 496 16.47 30.81 -3.01
C GLN A 496 17.37 29.72 -2.45
N GLN A 497 18.42 29.33 -3.17
CA GLN A 497 19.42 28.39 -2.66
C GLN A 497 20.18 28.94 -1.44
N ASP A 498 20.55 30.22 -1.47
CA ASP A 498 21.20 30.87 -0.34
C ASP A 498 20.26 31.02 0.86
N GLU A 499 18.99 31.33 0.64
CA GLU A 499 17.98 31.41 1.69
C GLU A 499 17.71 30.02 2.32
N ILE A 500 17.61 28.97 1.51
CA ILE A 500 17.50 27.58 1.99
C ILE A 500 18.72 27.20 2.84
N ARG A 501 19.93 27.60 2.43
CA ARG A 501 21.15 27.35 3.19
C ARG A 501 21.09 28.07 4.54
N GLY A 502 20.73 29.35 4.57
CA GLY A 502 20.58 30.13 5.78
C GLY A 502 19.54 29.55 6.75
N LEU A 503 18.37 29.16 6.23
CA LEU A 503 17.34 28.54 7.04
C LEU A 503 17.77 27.17 7.63
N ARG A 504 18.59 26.40 6.90
CA ARG A 504 19.16 25.15 7.41
C ARG A 504 20.15 25.38 8.53
N GLU A 505 20.99 26.38 8.42
CA GLU A 505 21.96 26.78 9.47
C GLU A 505 21.21 27.24 10.72
N GLU A 506 20.18 28.08 10.59
CA GLU A 506 19.34 28.53 11.71
C GLU A 506 18.60 27.35 12.37
N LEU A 507 18.13 26.41 11.60
CA LEU A 507 17.46 25.20 12.10
C LEU A 507 18.43 24.33 12.90
N GLN A 508 19.65 24.16 12.42
CA GLN A 508 20.71 23.43 13.10
C GLN A 508 21.10 24.10 14.43
N GLU A 509 21.18 25.42 14.46
CA GLU A 509 21.47 26.20 15.70
C GLU A 509 20.34 26.02 16.74
N LYS A 510 19.07 26.06 16.29
CA LYS A 510 17.92 25.80 17.16
C LYS A 510 17.91 24.36 17.70
N ASP A 511 18.28 23.36 16.90
CA ASP A 511 18.38 21.96 17.34
C ASP A 511 19.47 21.78 18.42
N VAL A 512 20.62 22.41 18.25
CA VAL A 512 21.67 22.43 19.27
C VAL A 512 21.14 23.06 20.56
N ARG A 513 20.41 24.17 20.45
CA ARG A 513 19.83 24.85 21.62
C ARG A 513 18.79 24.02 22.34
N ILE A 514 17.93 23.31 21.59
CA ILE A 514 16.94 22.35 22.13
C ILE A 514 17.66 21.24 22.89
N SER A 515 18.71 20.66 22.30
CA SER A 515 19.51 19.62 22.92
C SER A 515 20.14 20.06 24.24
N GLN A 516 20.66 21.29 24.29
CA GLN A 516 21.21 21.91 25.50
C GLN A 516 20.13 22.06 26.59
N LEU A 517 18.98 22.63 26.25
CA LEU A 517 17.87 22.77 27.18
C LEU A 517 17.34 21.45 27.72
N GLN A 518 17.30 20.41 26.88
CA GLN A 518 16.93 19.06 27.33
C GLN A 518 17.93 18.48 28.33
N LEU A 519 19.22 18.71 28.12
CA LEU A 519 20.27 18.31 29.05
C LEU A 519 20.12 19.06 30.39
N ASP A 520 19.87 20.36 30.35
CA ASP A 520 19.67 21.18 31.55
C ASP A 520 18.44 20.75 32.35
N ILE A 521 17.33 20.44 31.68
CA ILE A 521 16.14 19.87 32.30
C ILE A 521 16.45 18.51 32.96
N LYS A 522 17.21 17.66 32.29
CA LYS A 522 17.63 16.36 32.83
C LYS A 522 18.51 16.51 34.07
N ASN A 523 19.45 17.45 34.04
CA ASN A 523 20.35 17.73 35.17
C ASN A 523 19.57 18.31 36.35
N THR A 524 18.66 19.24 36.11
CA THR A 524 17.80 19.82 37.14
C THR A 524 16.90 18.76 37.79
N ARG A 525 16.34 17.85 36.98
CA ARG A 525 15.53 16.74 37.48
C ARG A 525 16.32 15.74 38.34
N ASN A 526 17.59 15.47 37.95
CA ASN A 526 18.47 14.61 38.74
C ASN A 526 18.87 15.25 40.05
N ASN A 527 19.15 16.57 40.05
CA ASN A 527 19.47 17.34 41.26
C ASN A 527 18.28 17.38 42.24
N LEU A 528 17.06 17.56 41.73
CA LEU A 528 15.85 17.48 42.54
C LEU A 528 15.63 16.05 43.13
N ARG A 529 15.96 14.99 42.39
CA ARG A 529 15.87 13.60 42.91
C ARG A 529 16.95 13.28 43.96
N ALA A 530 18.08 13.99 43.95
CA ALA A 530 19.13 13.81 44.93
C ALA A 530 18.90 14.63 46.22
N ALA A 531 17.99 15.60 46.18
CA ALA A 531 17.62 16.47 47.31
C ALA A 531 16.40 16.00 48.11
N PHE A 532 15.73 14.95 47.64
CA PHE A 532 14.68 14.17 48.35
C PHE A 532 15.17 12.73 48.57
#